data_4b12596a969565292f7320f3205b31c7
#
_entry.id   4b12596a969565292f7320f3205b31c7
#
_cell.length_a   1.000
_cell.length_b   1.000
_cell.length_c   1.000
_cell.angle_alpha   90.00
_cell.angle_beta   90.00
_cell.angle_gamma   90.00
#
_symmetry.space_group_name_H-M   'P 1'
#
loop_
_entity.id
_entity.type
_entity.pdbx_description
1 polymer ?
#
loop_
_entity_poly.entity_id
_entity_poly.type
_entity_poly.pdbx_seq_one_letter_code
_entity_poly.pdbx_strand_id
1 'polypeptide(L)'
;MLIRAFIVGIVFLFANFARAQNAPAAPASSPSLEQRVADLEAYVNNAARGSDSDAKSSSNISGPGPGHNGWMMTASALVLFMTLPGLALFYGGLVRQKNVLSVLAQCLGIAGLVAILWWAVGYSLVFSRGSPFLGGLKFAFLRGVDAKPNGDYSYWVSQNIFAMYQLMFAIITPALIIGAVAERIRFSAVLIFVGVWMFAVYFPLAHMVWGIDGWMNGVWNDHAKVRAIDFAGGTVVHMSSGWSALVLCALLGPRLGFRKEILAPHSMVLCMVGAGMLWVGWYGFNAGSALGADGIAANAFTTTTLATADASFTWAMLEYALRGKASVLGFCSGAVAGLVVITPACGYVAPTGAVILEWPRESFHFLPARN
;
A
#
# COMPACT_ATOMS: atom_id res chain seq x y z
N MET A 1 -40.27 -7.58 6.09
CA MET A 1 -40.48 -8.69 5.16
C MET A 1 -39.62 -8.59 3.91
N LEU A 2 -39.40 -7.41 3.34
CA LEU A 2 -38.57 -7.17 2.14
C LEU A 2 -37.07 -7.45 2.30
N ILE A 3 -36.48 -7.19 3.47
CA ILE A 3 -35.02 -7.41 3.71
C ILE A 3 -34.66 -8.91 3.78
N ARG A 4 -35.58 -9.76 4.29
CA ARG A 4 -35.34 -11.22 4.32
C ARG A 4 -35.43 -11.86 2.93
N ALA A 5 -36.26 -11.31 2.04
CA ALA A 5 -36.36 -11.78 0.64
C ALA A 5 -35.10 -11.40 -0.17
N PHE A 6 -34.46 -10.27 0.13
CA PHE A 6 -33.24 -9.82 -0.56
C PHE A 6 -32.02 -10.68 -0.19
N ILE A 7 -31.88 -11.06 1.08
CA ILE A 7 -30.77 -11.92 1.57
C ILE A 7 -30.89 -13.35 1.02
N VAL A 8 -32.11 -13.90 0.95
CA VAL A 8 -32.32 -15.24 0.39
C VAL A 8 -32.07 -15.28 -1.12
N GLY A 9 -32.41 -14.21 -1.85
CA GLY A 9 -32.13 -14.09 -3.30
C GLY A 9 -30.63 -14.04 -3.61
N ILE A 10 -29.81 -13.41 -2.77
CA ILE A 10 -28.34 -13.35 -2.94
C ILE A 10 -27.70 -14.71 -2.66
N VAL A 11 -28.16 -15.45 -1.65
CA VAL A 11 -27.63 -16.77 -1.31
C VAL A 11 -27.92 -17.80 -2.43
N PHE A 12 -29.09 -17.74 -3.07
CA PHE A 12 -29.43 -18.63 -4.19
C PHE A 12 -28.68 -18.32 -5.50
N LEU A 13 -28.28 -17.08 -5.73
CA LEU A 13 -27.44 -16.71 -6.87
C LEU A 13 -26.01 -17.25 -6.74
N PHE A 14 -25.47 -17.34 -5.53
CA PHE A 14 -24.12 -17.88 -5.29
C PHE A 14 -24.04 -19.42 -5.34
N ALA A 15 -25.13 -20.13 -5.06
CA ALA A 15 -25.15 -21.60 -5.04
C ALA A 15 -25.05 -22.24 -6.44
N ASN A 16 -25.36 -21.51 -7.52
CA ASN A 16 -25.28 -22.03 -8.88
C ASN A 16 -23.95 -21.80 -9.58
N PHE A 17 -23.04 -20.98 -9.01
CA PHE A 17 -21.70 -20.74 -9.58
C PHE A 17 -20.64 -21.77 -9.16
N ALA A 18 -20.92 -22.60 -8.15
CA ALA A 18 -19.94 -23.57 -7.62
C ALA A 18 -19.90 -24.91 -8.38
N ARG A 19 -20.66 -25.08 -9.48
CA ARG A 19 -20.83 -26.38 -10.15
C ARG A 19 -20.17 -26.54 -11.52
N ALA A 20 -19.33 -25.61 -11.95
CA ALA A 20 -18.71 -25.64 -13.27
C ALA A 20 -17.18 -25.77 -13.24
N GLN A 21 -16.65 -26.74 -12.49
CA GLN A 21 -15.24 -27.14 -12.66
C GLN A 21 -15.07 -28.59 -12.25
N ASN A 22 -15.23 -29.51 -13.18
CA ASN A 22 -14.56 -30.80 -13.16
C ASN A 22 -14.92 -31.57 -14.45
N ALA A 23 -14.23 -31.28 -15.55
CA ALA A 23 -14.02 -32.25 -16.61
C ALA A 23 -12.68 -32.94 -16.33
N PRO A 24 -12.56 -34.25 -16.33
CA PRO A 24 -11.29 -34.92 -16.14
C PRO A 24 -10.37 -34.61 -17.32
N ALA A 25 -9.24 -33.96 -17.02
CA ALA A 25 -8.18 -33.76 -18.01
C ALA A 25 -7.61 -35.11 -18.43
N ALA A 26 -7.36 -35.28 -19.73
CA ALA A 26 -6.66 -36.44 -20.25
C ALA A 26 -5.33 -36.66 -19.53
N PRO A 27 -4.87 -37.89 -19.30
CA PRO A 27 -3.62 -38.16 -18.61
C PRO A 27 -2.47 -37.48 -19.37
N ALA A 28 -1.85 -36.51 -18.73
CA ALA A 28 -0.66 -35.85 -19.26
C ALA A 28 0.48 -36.87 -19.35
N SER A 29 1.19 -36.92 -20.48
CA SER A 29 2.39 -37.71 -20.64
C SER A 29 3.39 -37.34 -19.53
N SER A 30 4.04 -38.32 -18.88
CA SER A 30 5.03 -38.06 -17.85
C SER A 30 6.16 -37.19 -18.42
N PRO A 31 6.54 -36.09 -17.76
CA PRO A 31 7.56 -35.19 -18.25
C PRO A 31 8.92 -35.89 -18.40
N SER A 32 9.69 -35.53 -19.41
CA SER A 32 11.05 -36.07 -19.62
C SER A 32 11.99 -35.74 -18.46
N LEU A 33 13.08 -36.47 -18.34
CA LEU A 33 14.07 -36.18 -17.29
C LEU A 33 14.61 -34.74 -17.39
N GLU A 34 14.93 -34.28 -18.60
CA GLU A 34 15.38 -32.92 -18.86
C GLU A 34 14.36 -31.88 -18.42
N GLN A 35 13.10 -32.12 -18.67
CA GLN A 35 12.02 -31.28 -18.25
C GLN A 35 11.87 -31.23 -16.72
N ARG A 36 11.98 -32.38 -16.05
CA ARG A 36 11.98 -32.47 -14.58
C ARG A 36 13.15 -31.75 -13.96
N VAL A 37 14.33 -31.81 -14.59
CA VAL A 37 15.54 -31.07 -14.13
C VAL A 37 15.32 -29.58 -14.31
N ALA A 38 14.85 -29.12 -15.47
CA ALA A 38 14.54 -27.71 -15.70
C ALA A 38 13.48 -27.16 -14.72
N ASP A 39 12.48 -27.97 -14.40
CA ASP A 39 11.46 -27.62 -13.40
C ASP A 39 12.05 -27.53 -11.98
N LEU A 40 12.95 -28.45 -11.61
CA LEU A 40 13.66 -28.41 -10.34
C LEU A 40 14.60 -27.22 -10.23
N GLU A 41 15.36 -26.91 -11.28
CA GLU A 41 16.24 -25.73 -11.34
C GLU A 41 15.44 -24.44 -11.19
N ALA A 42 14.33 -24.30 -11.91
CA ALA A 42 13.43 -23.17 -11.79
C ALA A 42 12.85 -23.03 -10.38
N TYR A 43 12.51 -24.15 -9.75
CA TYR A 43 12.02 -24.16 -8.37
C TYR A 43 13.11 -23.75 -7.36
N VAL A 44 14.32 -24.34 -7.47
CA VAL A 44 15.45 -24.09 -6.56
C VAL A 44 15.95 -22.66 -6.70
N ASN A 45 16.06 -22.16 -7.94
CA ASN A 45 16.52 -20.80 -8.22
C ASN A 45 15.43 -19.75 -7.99
N ASN A 46 14.22 -20.19 -7.62
CA ASN A 46 13.05 -19.31 -7.46
C ASN A 46 12.82 -18.40 -8.68
N ALA A 47 13.17 -18.90 -9.88
CA ALA A 47 13.12 -18.18 -11.13
C ALA A 47 11.70 -18.14 -11.72
N ALA A 48 11.45 -17.17 -12.58
CA ALA A 48 10.21 -17.11 -13.37
C ALA A 48 10.07 -18.37 -14.24
N ARG A 49 8.86 -18.91 -14.30
CA ARG A 49 8.59 -20.16 -14.99
C ARG A 49 7.76 -19.90 -16.24
N GLY A 50 8.34 -20.21 -17.41
CA GLY A 50 7.62 -20.29 -18.67
C GLY A 50 7.31 -18.98 -19.39
N SER A 51 7.79 -17.83 -18.94
CA SER A 51 7.60 -16.54 -19.62
C SER A 51 8.89 -15.76 -19.88
N ASP A 52 10.03 -16.30 -19.49
CA ASP A 52 11.32 -15.67 -19.77
C ASP A 52 11.74 -16.02 -21.18
N SER A 53 11.78 -15.03 -22.09
CA SER A 53 12.14 -15.20 -23.50
C SER A 53 13.58 -15.70 -23.69
N ASP A 54 14.44 -15.56 -22.67
CA ASP A 54 15.82 -16.00 -22.66
C ASP A 54 16.04 -17.36 -22.01
N ALA A 55 15.02 -17.93 -21.36
CA ALA A 55 15.11 -19.26 -20.77
C ALA A 55 15.08 -20.33 -21.86
N LYS A 56 16.26 -20.85 -22.23
CA LYS A 56 16.44 -22.02 -23.12
C LYS A 56 15.88 -23.32 -22.50
N SER A 57 15.29 -23.28 -21.33
CA SER A 57 14.78 -24.43 -20.63
C SER A 57 13.28 -24.58 -20.85
N SER A 58 12.90 -25.73 -21.37
CA SER A 58 11.51 -26.18 -21.58
C SER A 58 10.78 -26.51 -20.26
N SER A 59 10.81 -25.65 -19.26
CA SER A 59 10.02 -25.87 -18.04
C SER A 59 8.54 -25.75 -18.35
N ASN A 60 7.76 -26.82 -18.12
CA ASN A 60 6.32 -26.84 -18.29
C ASN A 60 5.55 -26.39 -17.05
N ILE A 61 6.25 -26.12 -15.94
CA ILE A 61 5.58 -25.60 -14.76
C ILE A 61 5.28 -24.12 -14.98
N SER A 62 4.07 -23.82 -15.39
CA SER A 62 3.53 -22.48 -15.36
C SER A 62 3.17 -22.13 -13.93
N GLY A 63 3.79 -21.11 -13.35
CA GLY A 63 3.40 -20.67 -12.03
C GLY A 63 4.43 -19.74 -11.38
N PRO A 64 4.06 -19.09 -10.28
CA PRO A 64 4.93 -18.17 -9.57
C PRO A 64 6.06 -18.89 -8.86
N GLY A 65 7.16 -18.20 -8.63
CA GLY A 65 8.23 -18.65 -7.74
C GLY A 65 7.71 -18.75 -6.29
N PRO A 66 7.89 -19.89 -5.59
CA PRO A 66 7.30 -20.06 -4.27
C PRO A 66 7.83 -19.06 -3.24
N GLY A 67 9.11 -18.69 -3.29
CA GLY A 67 9.70 -17.70 -2.40
C GLY A 67 9.18 -16.30 -2.68
N HIS A 68 9.06 -15.90 -3.94
CA HIS A 68 8.48 -14.61 -4.33
C HIS A 68 7.02 -14.51 -3.91
N ASN A 69 6.24 -15.57 -4.14
CA ASN A 69 4.84 -15.62 -3.72
C ASN A 69 4.67 -15.56 -2.19
N GLY A 70 5.51 -16.32 -1.46
CA GLY A 70 5.54 -16.30 0.00
C GLY A 70 5.89 -14.91 0.56
N TRP A 71 6.91 -14.25 -0.02
CA TRP A 71 7.25 -12.88 0.33
C TRP A 71 6.09 -11.91 0.08
N MET A 72 5.44 -11.98 -1.07
CA MET A 72 4.36 -11.07 -1.42
C MET A 72 3.10 -11.26 -0.56
N MET A 73 2.78 -12.50 -0.16
CA MET A 73 1.72 -12.76 0.82
C MET A 73 2.06 -12.15 2.19
N THR A 74 3.31 -12.33 2.65
CA THR A 74 3.79 -11.76 3.90
C THR A 74 3.80 -10.22 3.84
N ALA A 75 4.30 -9.63 2.75
CA ALA A 75 4.31 -8.19 2.53
C ALA A 75 2.88 -7.61 2.54
N SER A 76 1.92 -8.28 1.89
CA SER A 76 0.50 -7.88 1.91
C SER A 76 -0.06 -7.87 3.34
N ALA A 77 0.23 -8.90 4.13
CA ALA A 77 -0.19 -8.97 5.53
C ALA A 77 0.45 -7.86 6.38
N LEU A 78 1.73 -7.55 6.16
CA LEU A 78 2.45 -6.47 6.85
C LEU A 78 1.87 -5.09 6.51
N VAL A 79 1.48 -4.83 5.25
CA VAL A 79 0.84 -3.55 4.88
C VAL A 79 -0.56 -3.44 5.47
N LEU A 80 -1.32 -4.52 5.54
CA LEU A 80 -2.60 -4.49 6.26
C LEU A 80 -2.39 -4.24 7.75
N PHE A 81 -1.41 -4.89 8.36
CA PHE A 81 -1.03 -4.71 9.76
C PHE A 81 -0.63 -3.26 10.08
N MET A 82 0.13 -2.59 9.20
CA MET A 82 0.45 -1.18 9.43
C MET A 82 -0.78 -0.27 9.33
N THR A 83 -1.83 -0.66 8.60
CA THR A 83 -3.04 0.16 8.44
C THR A 83 -4.02 -0.04 9.59
N LEU A 84 -4.40 -1.27 9.87
CA LEU A 84 -5.47 -1.55 10.84
C LEU A 84 -5.03 -1.39 12.29
N PRO A 85 -3.99 -2.06 12.82
CA PRO A 85 -3.49 -1.72 14.13
C PRO A 85 -2.52 -0.52 14.11
N GLY A 86 -1.57 -0.46 13.19
CA GLY A 86 -0.50 0.53 13.22
C GLY A 86 -1.00 1.98 13.12
N LEU A 87 -1.56 2.36 12.00
CA LEU A 87 -2.07 3.71 11.74
C LEU A 87 -3.23 4.07 12.67
N ALA A 88 -4.13 3.11 12.90
CA ALA A 88 -5.26 3.31 13.78
C ALA A 88 -4.84 3.62 15.23
N LEU A 89 -3.84 2.92 15.77
CA LEU A 89 -3.29 3.19 17.11
C LEU A 89 -2.45 4.47 17.15
N PHE A 90 -1.65 4.73 16.10
CA PHE A 90 -0.88 5.96 16.00
C PHE A 90 -1.80 7.19 16.08
N TYR A 91 -2.83 7.25 15.24
CA TYR A 91 -3.82 8.33 15.28
C TYR A 91 -4.69 8.26 16.55
N GLY A 92 -5.08 7.06 16.96
CA GLY A 92 -5.85 6.83 18.18
C GLY A 92 -5.16 7.41 19.43
N GLY A 93 -3.84 7.32 19.52
CA GLY A 93 -3.07 7.92 20.60
C GLY A 93 -3.04 9.46 20.57
N LEU A 94 -3.13 10.06 19.37
CA LEU A 94 -3.04 11.51 19.16
C LEU A 94 -4.35 12.26 19.39
N VAL A 95 -5.50 11.60 19.21
CA VAL A 95 -6.82 12.23 19.40
C VAL A 95 -7.24 12.21 20.87
N ARG A 96 -8.31 12.92 21.22
CA ARG A 96 -8.90 12.85 22.58
C ARG A 96 -9.47 11.46 22.83
N GLN A 97 -9.38 10.96 24.07
CA GLN A 97 -9.80 9.61 24.49
C GLN A 97 -11.19 9.21 23.96
N LYS A 98 -12.18 10.10 24.02
CA LYS A 98 -13.55 9.86 23.54
C LYS A 98 -13.66 9.61 22.04
N ASN A 99 -12.64 9.93 21.26
CA ASN A 99 -12.65 9.82 19.80
C ASN A 99 -11.78 8.65 19.28
N VAL A 100 -11.11 7.91 20.16
CA VAL A 100 -10.23 6.79 19.79
C VAL A 100 -10.99 5.75 18.97
N LEU A 101 -12.09 5.24 19.53
CA LEU A 101 -12.89 4.21 18.84
C LEU A 101 -13.42 4.69 17.49
N SER A 102 -13.74 5.98 17.36
CA SER A 102 -14.18 6.57 16.08
C SER A 102 -13.08 6.48 15.01
N VAL A 103 -11.83 6.77 15.37
CA VAL A 103 -10.68 6.69 14.43
C VAL A 103 -10.41 5.24 14.04
N LEU A 104 -10.40 4.32 15.00
CA LEU A 104 -10.22 2.89 14.74
C LEU A 104 -11.33 2.35 13.80
N ALA A 105 -12.57 2.70 14.09
CA ALA A 105 -13.72 2.31 13.27
C ALA A 105 -13.65 2.89 11.85
N GLN A 106 -13.17 4.12 11.68
CA GLN A 106 -12.96 4.74 10.36
C GLN A 106 -11.92 3.97 9.55
N CYS A 107 -10.77 3.60 10.14
CA CYS A 107 -9.75 2.80 9.45
C CYS A 107 -10.32 1.43 8.99
N LEU A 108 -11.05 0.74 9.87
CA LEU A 108 -11.67 -0.55 9.53
C LEU A 108 -12.79 -0.40 8.48
N GLY A 109 -13.62 0.63 8.60
CA GLY A 109 -14.69 0.93 7.64
C GLY A 109 -14.14 1.25 6.25
N ILE A 110 -13.04 2.02 6.17
CA ILE A 110 -12.32 2.30 4.93
C ILE A 110 -11.79 1.01 4.32
N ALA A 111 -11.16 0.14 5.11
CA ALA A 111 -10.64 -1.13 4.63
C ALA A 111 -11.74 -1.99 3.99
N GLY A 112 -12.90 -2.10 4.63
CA GLY A 112 -14.04 -2.83 4.09
C GLY A 112 -14.61 -2.22 2.80
N LEU A 113 -14.83 -0.91 2.79
CA LEU A 113 -15.34 -0.20 1.62
C LEU A 113 -14.39 -0.34 0.42
N VAL A 114 -13.11 -0.04 0.63
CA VAL A 114 -12.11 -0.05 -0.45
C VAL A 114 -11.90 -1.47 -0.98
N ALA A 115 -11.91 -2.50 -0.12
CA ALA A 115 -11.81 -3.89 -0.57
C ALA A 115 -12.96 -4.27 -1.52
N ILE A 116 -14.19 -3.83 -1.23
CA ILE A 116 -15.35 -4.07 -2.12
C ILE A 116 -15.20 -3.30 -3.44
N LEU A 117 -14.81 -2.02 -3.39
CA LEU A 117 -14.59 -1.21 -4.59
C LEU A 117 -13.45 -1.76 -5.45
N TRP A 118 -12.38 -2.25 -4.81
CA TRP A 118 -11.24 -2.86 -5.49
C TRP A 118 -11.62 -4.15 -6.21
N TRP A 119 -12.36 -5.04 -5.53
CA TRP A 119 -12.90 -6.24 -6.14
C TRP A 119 -13.83 -5.93 -7.31
N ALA A 120 -14.74 -4.97 -7.13
CA ALA A 120 -15.76 -4.66 -8.14
C ALA A 120 -15.12 -4.10 -9.43
N VAL A 121 -14.28 -3.07 -9.31
CA VAL A 121 -13.71 -2.38 -10.48
C VAL A 121 -12.31 -1.81 -10.25
N GLY A 122 -11.91 -1.54 -9.00
CA GLY A 122 -10.70 -0.78 -8.70
C GLY A 122 -9.43 -1.43 -9.26
N TYR A 123 -9.24 -2.74 -9.04
CA TYR A 123 -8.10 -3.45 -9.62
C TYR A 123 -8.07 -3.31 -11.15
N SER A 124 -9.20 -3.42 -11.80
CA SER A 124 -9.30 -3.30 -13.25
C SER A 124 -8.98 -1.88 -13.74
N LEU A 125 -9.54 -0.86 -13.08
CA LEU A 125 -9.30 0.53 -13.45
C LEU A 125 -7.85 0.98 -13.25
N VAL A 126 -7.10 0.31 -12.38
CA VAL A 126 -5.69 0.61 -12.15
C VAL A 126 -4.77 -0.25 -13.01
N PHE A 127 -5.00 -1.56 -13.11
CA PHE A 127 -4.03 -2.52 -13.65
C PHE A 127 -4.47 -3.24 -14.94
N SER A 128 -5.59 -2.90 -15.55
CA SER A 128 -5.85 -3.31 -16.93
C SER A 128 -5.40 -2.24 -17.92
N ARG A 129 -5.08 -2.66 -19.14
CA ARG A 129 -4.81 -1.73 -20.24
C ARG A 129 -6.05 -0.89 -20.56
N GLY A 130 -5.83 0.37 -20.91
CA GLY A 130 -6.91 1.31 -21.21
C GLY A 130 -6.42 2.59 -21.83
N SER A 131 -6.76 3.74 -21.23
CA SER A 131 -6.23 5.04 -21.61
C SER A 131 -4.98 5.38 -20.76
N PRO A 132 -4.17 6.37 -21.12
CA PRO A 132 -3.05 6.81 -20.27
C PRO A 132 -3.43 7.31 -18.87
N PHE A 133 -4.72 7.55 -18.61
CA PHE A 133 -5.26 8.12 -17.37
C PHE A 133 -6.06 7.13 -16.53
N LEU A 134 -6.61 6.08 -17.15
CA LEU A 134 -7.45 5.10 -16.47
C LEU A 134 -7.50 3.80 -17.26
N GLY A 135 -7.36 2.67 -16.56
CA GLY A 135 -7.50 1.33 -17.13
C GLY A 135 -8.94 0.98 -17.52
N GLY A 136 -9.07 -0.12 -18.25
CA GLY A 136 -10.37 -0.66 -18.68
C GLY A 136 -11.05 -1.53 -17.62
N LEU A 137 -12.00 -2.36 -18.05
CA LEU A 137 -12.80 -3.23 -17.18
C LEU A 137 -12.48 -4.73 -17.35
N LYS A 138 -11.33 -5.07 -17.94
CA LYS A 138 -10.93 -6.46 -18.23
C LYS A 138 -10.96 -7.34 -16.98
N PHE A 139 -10.53 -6.80 -15.85
CA PHE A 139 -10.43 -7.52 -14.57
C PHE A 139 -11.55 -7.13 -13.58
N ALA A 140 -12.65 -6.52 -14.04
CA ALA A 140 -13.78 -6.20 -13.17
C ALA A 140 -14.29 -7.47 -12.47
N PHE A 141 -14.61 -7.35 -11.18
CA PHE A 141 -14.95 -8.46 -10.27
C PHE A 141 -13.83 -9.51 -10.15
N LEU A 142 -12.57 -9.12 -10.35
CA LEU A 142 -11.38 -9.97 -10.41
C LEU A 142 -11.49 -11.13 -11.43
N ARG A 143 -12.24 -10.95 -12.51
CA ARG A 143 -12.38 -11.96 -13.58
C ARG A 143 -11.02 -12.20 -14.22
N GLY A 144 -10.63 -13.48 -14.32
CA GLY A 144 -9.34 -13.89 -14.90
C GLY A 144 -8.13 -13.54 -14.05
N VAL A 145 -8.33 -13.12 -12.80
CA VAL A 145 -7.27 -12.90 -11.80
C VAL A 145 -7.13 -14.16 -10.97
N ASP A 146 -6.14 -14.98 -11.30
CA ASP A 146 -5.91 -16.30 -10.70
C ASP A 146 -4.46 -16.45 -10.19
N ALA A 147 -4.03 -17.69 -9.97
CA ALA A 147 -2.68 -17.99 -9.52
C ALA A 147 -1.61 -17.85 -10.61
N LYS A 148 -1.98 -17.62 -11.87
CA LYS A 148 -1.00 -17.39 -12.94
C LYS A 148 -0.45 -15.98 -12.86
N PRO A 149 0.86 -15.79 -13.10
CA PRO A 149 1.46 -14.46 -13.18
C PRO A 149 0.86 -13.63 -14.32
N ASN A 150 0.82 -12.32 -14.12
CA ASN A 150 0.50 -11.35 -15.17
C ASN A 150 1.80 -10.74 -15.72
N GLY A 151 2.12 -11.03 -16.99
CA GLY A 151 3.33 -10.57 -17.65
C GLY A 151 3.48 -9.05 -17.76
N ASP A 152 2.40 -8.28 -17.62
CA ASP A 152 2.46 -6.81 -17.62
C ASP A 152 3.10 -6.23 -16.33
N TYR A 153 3.13 -7.00 -15.21
CA TYR A 153 3.57 -6.48 -13.91
C TYR A 153 4.59 -7.34 -13.20
N SER A 154 4.39 -8.66 -13.17
CA SER A 154 5.27 -9.58 -12.43
C SER A 154 5.19 -10.99 -13.00
N TYR A 155 6.28 -11.48 -13.59
CA TYR A 155 6.35 -12.82 -14.18
C TYR A 155 6.44 -13.94 -13.15
N TRP A 156 6.71 -13.61 -11.88
CA TRP A 156 7.11 -14.54 -10.82
C TRP A 156 6.19 -14.51 -9.60
N VAL A 157 5.15 -13.69 -9.63
CA VAL A 157 4.13 -13.60 -8.55
C VAL A 157 2.76 -13.87 -9.15
N SER A 158 1.94 -14.66 -8.44
CA SER A 158 0.54 -14.90 -8.81
C SER A 158 -0.22 -13.58 -8.97
N GLN A 159 -1.01 -13.43 -10.02
CA GLN A 159 -1.78 -12.19 -10.26
C GLN A 159 -2.77 -11.89 -9.12
N ASN A 160 -3.37 -12.91 -8.53
CA ASN A 160 -4.27 -12.71 -7.38
C ASN A 160 -3.52 -12.17 -6.14
N ILE A 161 -2.28 -12.60 -5.89
CA ILE A 161 -1.44 -12.07 -4.81
C ILE A 161 -1.02 -10.63 -5.13
N PHE A 162 -0.60 -10.35 -6.36
CA PHE A 162 -0.34 -8.99 -6.81
C PHE A 162 -1.56 -8.08 -6.61
N ALA A 163 -2.77 -8.54 -7.00
CA ALA A 163 -4.00 -7.78 -6.81
C ALA A 163 -4.29 -7.50 -5.33
N MET A 164 -4.05 -8.46 -4.43
CA MET A 164 -4.21 -8.27 -2.98
C MET A 164 -3.14 -7.35 -2.40
N TYR A 165 -1.90 -7.45 -2.85
CA TYR A 165 -0.84 -6.53 -2.42
C TYR A 165 -1.20 -5.08 -2.78
N GLN A 166 -1.61 -4.83 -4.01
CA GLN A 166 -2.02 -3.51 -4.47
C GLN A 166 -3.30 -2.99 -3.78
N LEU A 167 -4.20 -3.89 -3.38
CA LEU A 167 -5.33 -3.53 -2.53
C LEU A 167 -4.89 -2.90 -1.20
N MET A 168 -3.80 -3.37 -0.60
CA MET A 168 -3.33 -2.83 0.68
C MET A 168 -2.95 -1.35 0.54
N PHE A 169 -2.37 -0.94 -0.58
CA PHE A 169 -2.08 0.46 -0.91
C PHE A 169 -3.37 1.28 -1.12
N ALA A 170 -4.35 0.70 -1.81
CA ALA A 170 -5.66 1.31 -1.99
C ALA A 170 -6.38 1.55 -0.66
N ILE A 171 -6.19 0.68 0.33
CA ILE A 171 -6.78 0.80 1.69
C ILE A 171 -6.09 1.88 2.50
N ILE A 172 -4.75 1.84 2.58
CA ILE A 172 -4.02 2.75 3.47
C ILE A 172 -4.10 4.20 3.00
N THR A 173 -4.13 4.45 1.70
CA THR A 173 -4.05 5.81 1.16
C THR A 173 -5.17 6.73 1.66
N PRO A 174 -6.46 6.39 1.57
CA PRO A 174 -7.51 7.21 2.17
C PRO A 174 -7.48 7.18 3.71
N ALA A 175 -6.97 6.12 4.33
CA ALA A 175 -6.83 6.06 5.79
C ALA A 175 -5.83 7.10 6.32
N LEU A 176 -4.79 7.46 5.56
CA LEU A 176 -3.85 8.52 5.92
C LEU A 176 -4.54 9.89 6.06
N ILE A 177 -5.60 10.16 5.30
CA ILE A 177 -6.35 11.42 5.35
C ILE A 177 -7.05 11.62 6.72
N ILE A 178 -7.44 10.53 7.38
CA ILE A 178 -8.22 10.56 8.62
C ILE A 178 -7.53 11.33 9.74
N GLY A 179 -6.21 11.23 9.84
CA GLY A 179 -5.44 11.97 10.85
C GLY A 179 -5.65 13.48 10.79
N ALA A 180 -5.73 14.05 9.59
CA ALA A 180 -5.91 15.47 9.36
C ALA A 180 -7.34 15.97 9.68
N VAL A 181 -8.33 15.10 9.62
CA VAL A 181 -9.76 15.45 9.81
C VAL A 181 -10.38 14.86 11.08
N ALA A 182 -9.58 14.19 11.87
CA ALA A 182 -10.01 13.57 13.12
C ALA A 182 -10.78 14.55 14.01
N GLU A 183 -11.82 14.08 14.70
CA GLU A 183 -12.72 14.83 15.57
C GLU A 183 -13.63 15.86 14.85
N ARG A 184 -13.60 15.98 13.52
CA ARG A 184 -14.33 17.00 12.75
C ARG A 184 -15.29 16.45 11.70
N ILE A 185 -15.25 15.14 11.44
CA ILE A 185 -16.03 14.50 10.39
C ILE A 185 -16.81 13.30 10.94
N ARG A 186 -18.03 13.09 10.45
CA ARG A 186 -18.85 11.93 10.82
C ARG A 186 -18.39 10.69 10.05
N PHE A 187 -18.54 9.52 10.65
CA PHE A 187 -18.18 8.24 10.06
C PHE A 187 -18.77 8.03 8.66
N SER A 188 -20.09 8.26 8.51
CA SER A 188 -20.75 8.11 7.20
C SER A 188 -20.21 9.06 6.13
N ALA A 189 -19.89 10.30 6.51
CA ALA A 189 -19.30 11.27 5.60
C ALA A 189 -17.89 10.87 5.16
N VAL A 190 -17.10 10.25 6.04
CA VAL A 190 -15.79 9.66 5.67
C VAL A 190 -15.98 8.60 4.60
N LEU A 191 -16.89 7.66 4.79
CA LEU A 191 -17.09 6.57 3.83
C LEU A 191 -17.58 7.08 2.47
N ILE A 192 -18.51 8.05 2.45
CA ILE A 192 -18.96 8.69 1.19
C ILE A 192 -17.80 9.41 0.52
N PHE A 193 -17.05 10.22 1.27
CA PHE A 193 -15.89 10.93 0.75
C PHE A 193 -14.87 9.96 0.15
N VAL A 194 -14.50 8.91 0.89
CA VAL A 194 -13.54 7.90 0.42
C VAL A 194 -14.06 7.20 -0.85
N GLY A 195 -15.33 6.80 -0.87
CA GLY A 195 -15.92 6.17 -2.05
C GLY A 195 -15.77 7.03 -3.31
N VAL A 196 -16.11 8.32 -3.23
CA VAL A 196 -15.97 9.27 -4.35
C VAL A 196 -14.50 9.53 -4.67
N TRP A 197 -13.66 9.73 -3.64
CA TRP A 197 -12.24 10.02 -3.77
C TRP A 197 -11.45 8.89 -4.47
N MET A 198 -11.82 7.63 -4.22
CA MET A 198 -11.20 6.49 -4.92
C MET A 198 -11.35 6.61 -6.43
N PHE A 199 -12.53 6.98 -6.93
CA PHE A 199 -12.77 7.14 -8.38
C PHE A 199 -12.20 8.44 -8.94
N ALA A 200 -12.25 9.52 -8.18
CA ALA A 200 -11.83 10.84 -8.66
C ALA A 200 -10.31 11.03 -8.60
N VAL A 201 -9.63 10.39 -7.65
CA VAL A 201 -8.20 10.63 -7.35
C VAL A 201 -7.39 9.34 -7.40
N TYR A 202 -7.71 8.35 -6.55
CA TYR A 202 -6.81 7.20 -6.36
C TYR A 202 -6.68 6.33 -7.60
N PHE A 203 -7.77 5.83 -8.16
CA PHE A 203 -7.72 4.92 -9.31
C PHE A 203 -7.06 5.60 -10.53
N PRO A 204 -7.43 6.85 -10.91
CA PRO A 204 -6.75 7.52 -12.01
C PRO A 204 -5.26 7.73 -11.75
N LEU A 205 -4.87 8.24 -10.57
CA LEU A 205 -3.47 8.50 -10.27
C LEU A 205 -2.65 7.20 -10.19
N ALA A 206 -3.18 6.16 -9.56
CA ALA A 206 -2.53 4.87 -9.47
C ALA A 206 -2.33 4.24 -10.87
N HIS A 207 -3.31 4.37 -11.77
CA HIS A 207 -3.15 3.95 -13.16
C HIS A 207 -2.11 4.79 -13.90
N MET A 208 -2.16 6.11 -13.78
CA MET A 208 -1.17 6.99 -14.44
C MET A 208 0.27 6.66 -14.04
N VAL A 209 0.52 6.31 -12.77
CA VAL A 209 1.87 6.10 -12.24
C VAL A 209 2.31 4.64 -12.35
N TRP A 210 1.42 3.69 -12.09
CA TRP A 210 1.74 2.27 -12.00
C TRP A 210 1.12 1.39 -13.10
N GLY A 211 0.08 1.87 -13.79
CA GLY A 211 -0.51 1.13 -14.91
C GLY A 211 0.48 0.97 -16.07
N ILE A 212 0.43 -0.17 -16.77
CA ILE A 212 1.38 -0.53 -17.84
C ILE A 212 1.41 0.50 -18.99
N ASP A 213 0.30 1.16 -19.26
CA ASP A 213 0.13 2.21 -20.28
C ASP A 213 -0.09 3.60 -19.66
N GLY A 214 0.20 3.73 -18.34
CA GLY A 214 0.01 4.97 -17.60
C GLY A 214 0.86 6.13 -18.09
N TRP A 215 0.30 7.33 -18.09
CA TRP A 215 0.91 8.56 -18.58
C TRP A 215 2.21 8.93 -17.84
N MET A 216 2.34 8.56 -16.56
CA MET A 216 3.48 8.85 -15.69
C MET A 216 4.30 7.60 -15.33
N ASN A 217 4.01 6.43 -15.90
CA ASN A 217 4.72 5.20 -15.58
C ASN A 217 6.14 5.22 -16.19
N GLY A 218 7.12 5.59 -15.37
CA GLY A 218 8.52 5.68 -15.80
C GLY A 218 9.25 4.33 -15.85
N VAL A 219 8.65 3.25 -15.33
CA VAL A 219 9.29 1.93 -15.21
C VAL A 219 8.95 1.02 -16.40
N TRP A 220 7.68 0.95 -16.77
CA TRP A 220 7.17 -0.03 -17.75
C TRP A 220 6.69 0.59 -19.06
N ASN A 221 6.47 1.91 -19.10
CA ASN A 221 5.93 2.60 -20.24
C ASN A 221 6.97 3.54 -20.88
N ASP A 222 7.61 3.10 -21.95
CA ASP A 222 8.59 3.91 -22.69
C ASP A 222 7.98 5.15 -23.36
N HIS A 223 6.64 5.18 -23.51
CA HIS A 223 5.89 6.31 -24.06
C HIS A 223 5.38 7.27 -22.99
N ALA A 224 5.69 7.05 -21.71
CA ALA A 224 5.29 7.93 -20.64
C ALA A 224 5.76 9.37 -20.87
N LYS A 225 4.87 10.33 -20.77
CA LYS A 225 5.17 11.76 -21.00
C LYS A 225 5.94 12.39 -19.84
N VAL A 226 5.64 11.95 -18.63
CA VAL A 226 6.33 12.33 -17.40
C VAL A 226 6.76 11.05 -16.71
N ARG A 227 8.06 10.84 -16.55
CA ARG A 227 8.56 9.63 -15.89
C ARG A 227 8.66 9.86 -14.39
N ALA A 228 7.61 9.49 -13.67
CA ALA A 228 7.60 9.57 -12.23
C ALA A 228 8.48 8.48 -11.60
N ILE A 229 9.28 8.86 -10.60
CA ILE A 229 10.00 7.93 -9.74
C ILE A 229 9.07 7.68 -8.55
N ASP A 230 8.43 6.53 -8.53
CA ASP A 230 7.53 6.13 -7.45
C ASP A 230 7.62 4.63 -7.21
N PHE A 231 8.62 4.23 -6.42
CA PHE A 231 8.88 2.82 -6.15
C PHE A 231 7.76 2.17 -5.33
N ALA A 232 7.30 2.85 -4.28
CA ALA A 232 6.36 2.28 -3.33
C ALA A 232 5.19 3.22 -2.94
N GLY A 233 4.88 4.26 -3.72
CA GLY A 233 3.70 5.09 -3.46
C GLY A 233 3.99 6.50 -2.95
N GLY A 234 5.20 7.04 -3.21
CA GLY A 234 5.48 8.43 -2.88
C GLY A 234 4.48 9.41 -3.49
N THR A 235 4.16 9.22 -4.77
CA THR A 235 3.16 10.02 -5.48
C THR A 235 1.74 9.49 -5.24
N VAL A 236 1.54 8.20 -5.49
CA VAL A 236 0.20 7.58 -5.47
C VAL A 236 -0.40 7.57 -4.07
N VAL A 237 0.40 7.33 -3.03
CA VAL A 237 -0.09 7.23 -1.65
C VAL A 237 0.15 8.53 -0.89
N HIS A 238 1.41 8.95 -0.72
CA HIS A 238 1.74 10.03 0.22
C HIS A 238 1.38 11.41 -0.30
N MET A 239 1.70 11.74 -1.54
CA MET A 239 1.33 13.04 -2.11
C MET A 239 -0.17 13.17 -2.28
N SER A 240 -0.85 12.16 -2.80
CA SER A 240 -2.31 12.19 -3.01
C SER A 240 -3.07 12.34 -1.71
N SER A 241 -2.74 11.55 -0.69
CA SER A 241 -3.37 11.64 0.62
C SER A 241 -3.00 12.93 1.35
N GLY A 242 -1.74 13.37 1.28
CA GLY A 242 -1.26 14.58 1.95
C GLY A 242 -1.92 15.84 1.43
N TRP A 243 -1.98 16.05 0.11
CA TRP A 243 -2.68 17.19 -0.50
C TRP A 243 -4.18 17.15 -0.23
N SER A 244 -4.81 15.96 -0.34
CA SER A 244 -6.22 15.81 -0.02
C SER A 244 -6.52 16.09 1.44
N ALA A 245 -5.66 15.65 2.35
CA ALA A 245 -5.74 15.93 3.77
C ALA A 245 -5.63 17.43 4.08
N LEU A 246 -4.70 18.13 3.44
CA LEU A 246 -4.51 19.58 3.58
C LEU A 246 -5.76 20.34 3.15
N VAL A 247 -6.27 20.06 1.95
CA VAL A 247 -7.46 20.72 1.41
C VAL A 247 -8.69 20.44 2.28
N LEU A 248 -8.91 19.17 2.65
CA LEU A 248 -10.06 18.78 3.46
C LEU A 248 -9.96 19.39 4.88
N CYS A 249 -8.75 19.45 5.45
CA CYS A 249 -8.51 20.11 6.72
C CYS A 249 -8.85 21.62 6.68
N ALA A 250 -8.48 22.30 5.60
CA ALA A 250 -8.79 23.71 5.40
C ALA A 250 -10.29 23.93 5.24
N LEU A 251 -10.99 23.08 4.49
CA LEU A 251 -12.45 23.17 4.28
C LEU A 251 -13.24 22.92 5.56
N LEU A 252 -12.83 21.97 6.40
CA LEU A 252 -13.50 21.66 7.66
C LEU A 252 -13.22 22.69 8.76
N GLY A 253 -12.18 23.47 8.62
CA GLY A 253 -11.80 24.48 9.59
C GLY A 253 -11.18 23.88 10.87
N PRO A 254 -10.98 24.70 11.93
CA PRO A 254 -10.31 24.28 13.15
C PRO A 254 -11.15 23.32 14.00
N ARG A 255 -10.48 22.48 14.79
CA ARG A 255 -11.12 21.64 15.82
C ARG A 255 -11.78 22.48 16.90
N LEU A 256 -12.85 21.95 17.51
CA LEU A 256 -13.43 22.56 18.71
C LEU A 256 -12.37 22.68 19.81
N GLY A 257 -12.24 23.87 20.40
CA GLY A 257 -11.22 24.17 21.40
C GLY A 257 -9.86 24.58 20.83
N PHE A 258 -9.66 24.61 19.50
CA PHE A 258 -8.41 25.05 18.89
C PHE A 258 -8.03 26.47 19.35
N ARG A 259 -6.81 26.66 19.84
CA ARG A 259 -6.28 27.89 20.49
C ARG A 259 -7.01 28.36 21.75
N LYS A 260 -8.00 27.59 22.25
CA LYS A 260 -8.73 27.93 23.51
C LYS A 260 -8.46 26.89 24.59
N GLU A 261 -8.13 25.65 24.21
CA GLU A 261 -7.88 24.53 25.12
C GLU A 261 -6.58 23.83 24.73
N ILE A 262 -5.92 23.19 25.70
CA ILE A 262 -4.77 22.33 25.45
C ILE A 262 -5.30 21.01 24.89
N LEU A 263 -5.07 20.77 23.58
CA LEU A 263 -5.47 19.56 22.88
C LEU A 263 -4.33 18.54 22.88
N ALA A 264 -3.88 18.13 24.06
CA ALA A 264 -2.81 17.16 24.19
C ALA A 264 -3.23 15.77 23.72
N PRO A 265 -2.30 14.96 23.11
CA PRO A 265 -2.51 13.55 22.86
C PRO A 265 -2.91 12.82 24.14
N HIS A 266 -3.95 11.97 24.08
CA HIS A 266 -4.41 11.30 25.29
C HIS A 266 -3.52 10.12 25.70
N SER A 267 -2.81 9.50 24.75
CA SER A 267 -1.97 8.33 25.03
C SER A 267 -0.76 8.26 24.07
N MET A 268 0.38 8.76 24.56
CA MET A 268 1.63 8.60 23.83
C MET A 268 2.11 7.16 23.74
N VAL A 269 1.66 6.28 24.66
CA VAL A 269 1.94 4.85 24.59
C VAL A 269 1.31 4.24 23.34
N LEU A 270 0.02 4.50 23.08
CA LEU A 270 -0.65 4.03 21.87
C LEU A 270 -0.01 4.60 20.60
N CYS A 271 0.35 5.89 20.63
CA CYS A 271 1.05 6.54 19.51
C CYS A 271 2.38 5.84 19.21
N MET A 272 3.20 5.58 20.23
CA MET A 272 4.49 4.92 20.07
C MET A 272 4.36 3.47 19.60
N VAL A 273 3.43 2.70 20.16
CA VAL A 273 3.13 1.34 19.70
C VAL A 273 2.68 1.36 18.24
N GLY A 274 1.77 2.28 17.89
CA GLY A 274 1.32 2.47 16.51
C GLY A 274 2.45 2.85 15.55
N ALA A 275 3.36 3.75 15.96
CA ALA A 275 4.55 4.10 15.17
C ALA A 275 5.48 2.89 14.94
N GLY A 276 5.70 2.06 15.96
CA GLY A 276 6.46 0.81 15.81
C GLY A 276 5.80 -0.18 14.86
N MET A 277 4.48 -0.33 14.92
CA MET A 277 3.71 -1.17 14.00
C MET A 277 3.74 -0.61 12.56
N LEU A 278 3.71 0.71 12.38
CA LEU A 278 3.91 1.36 11.09
C LEU A 278 5.29 1.02 10.53
N TRP A 279 6.36 1.12 11.33
CA TRP A 279 7.70 0.79 10.87
C TRP A 279 7.81 -0.67 10.41
N VAL A 280 7.36 -1.62 11.23
CA VAL A 280 7.39 -3.05 10.87
C VAL A 280 6.59 -3.32 9.58
N GLY A 281 5.39 -2.76 9.47
CA GLY A 281 4.55 -2.92 8.28
C GLY A 281 5.15 -2.27 7.03
N TRP A 282 5.97 -1.23 7.22
CA TRP A 282 6.62 -0.53 6.10
C TRP A 282 7.70 -1.37 5.40
N TYR A 283 8.21 -2.40 6.03
CA TYR A 283 9.02 -3.40 5.33
C TYR A 283 8.21 -4.13 4.25
N GLY A 284 6.97 -4.50 4.54
CA GLY A 284 6.06 -5.02 3.51
C GLY A 284 5.71 -3.97 2.46
N PHE A 285 5.53 -2.72 2.89
CA PHE A 285 5.17 -1.60 2.01
C PHE A 285 6.30 -1.28 1.01
N ASN A 286 7.51 -1.04 1.49
CA ASN A 286 8.66 -0.66 0.67
C ASN A 286 9.34 -1.87 0.02
N ALA A 287 9.81 -2.84 0.79
CA ALA A 287 10.52 -3.98 0.22
C ALA A 287 9.59 -4.92 -0.56
N GLY A 288 8.29 -4.99 -0.20
CA GLY A 288 7.29 -5.68 -1.00
C GLY A 288 7.06 -5.06 -2.38
N SER A 289 7.32 -3.75 -2.55
CA SER A 289 7.17 -3.06 -3.84
C SER A 289 8.22 -3.44 -4.90
N ALA A 290 9.24 -4.21 -4.52
CA ALA A 290 10.09 -4.92 -5.47
C ALA A 290 9.33 -6.04 -6.22
N LEU A 291 8.14 -6.40 -5.77
CA LEU A 291 7.29 -7.47 -6.31
C LEU A 291 7.96 -8.86 -6.29
N GLY A 292 8.96 -9.06 -5.44
CA GLY A 292 9.69 -10.30 -5.32
C GLY A 292 10.69 -10.27 -4.17
N ALA A 293 11.20 -11.43 -3.78
CA ALA A 293 12.28 -11.58 -2.79
C ALA A 293 13.63 -11.59 -3.53
N ASP A 294 14.14 -10.40 -3.81
CA ASP A 294 15.36 -10.19 -4.59
C ASP A 294 16.29 -9.15 -3.95
N GLY A 295 17.37 -8.78 -4.66
CA GLY A 295 18.33 -7.76 -4.21
C GLY A 295 17.72 -6.37 -4.09
N ILE A 296 16.69 -6.04 -4.88
CA ILE A 296 15.99 -4.75 -4.81
C ILE A 296 15.15 -4.69 -3.53
N ALA A 297 14.46 -5.80 -3.20
CA ALA A 297 13.73 -5.91 -1.94
C ALA A 297 14.67 -5.78 -0.72
N ALA A 298 15.83 -6.43 -0.76
CA ALA A 298 16.84 -6.33 0.30
C ALA A 298 17.38 -4.90 0.44
N ASN A 299 17.64 -4.21 -0.69
CA ASN A 299 18.04 -2.81 -0.66
C ASN A 299 16.94 -1.93 -0.06
N ALA A 300 15.69 -2.05 -0.52
CA ALA A 300 14.57 -1.28 -0.01
C ALA A 300 14.33 -1.50 1.49
N PHE A 301 14.54 -2.72 1.98
CA PHE A 301 14.50 -3.04 3.42
C PHE A 301 15.58 -2.27 4.19
N THR A 302 16.82 -2.27 3.67
CA THR A 302 17.97 -1.60 4.28
C THR A 302 17.77 -0.08 4.32
N THR A 303 17.44 0.53 3.19
CA THR A 303 17.24 1.97 3.06
C THR A 303 16.08 2.47 3.91
N THR A 304 14.98 1.72 3.98
CA THR A 304 13.85 2.02 4.86
C THR A 304 14.26 2.01 6.33
N THR A 305 15.05 1.04 6.76
CA THR A 305 15.54 0.96 8.14
C THR A 305 16.39 2.17 8.49
N LEU A 306 17.37 2.51 7.63
CA LEU A 306 18.31 3.59 7.89
C LEU A 306 17.64 4.97 7.87
N ALA A 307 16.80 5.23 6.88
CA ALA A 307 16.06 6.50 6.78
C ALA A 307 15.17 6.73 8.00
N THR A 308 14.44 5.69 8.42
CA THR A 308 13.55 5.79 9.59
C THR A 308 14.32 6.04 10.88
N ALA A 309 15.42 5.31 11.09
CA ALA A 309 16.24 5.47 12.29
C ALA A 309 16.89 6.86 12.36
N ASP A 310 17.45 7.33 11.23
CA ASP A 310 18.07 8.63 11.10
C ASP A 310 17.06 9.75 11.36
N ALA A 311 15.93 9.73 10.66
CA ALA A 311 14.88 10.74 10.82
C ALA A 311 14.35 10.82 12.26
N SER A 312 14.07 9.67 12.88
CA SER A 312 13.62 9.60 14.26
C SER A 312 14.61 10.21 15.24
N PHE A 313 15.89 9.87 15.08
CA PHE A 313 16.96 10.37 15.95
C PHE A 313 17.23 11.86 15.71
N THR A 314 17.35 12.28 14.46
CA THR A 314 17.62 13.67 14.08
C THR A 314 16.51 14.61 14.55
N TRP A 315 15.23 14.21 14.40
CA TRP A 315 14.11 14.98 14.95
C TRP A 315 14.24 15.21 16.45
N ALA A 316 14.51 14.15 17.20
CA ALA A 316 14.67 14.24 18.65
C ALA A 316 15.87 15.12 19.05
N MET A 317 16.98 15.06 18.31
CA MET A 317 18.16 15.90 18.56
C MET A 317 17.86 17.37 18.24
N LEU A 318 17.13 17.67 17.18
CA LEU A 318 16.69 19.04 16.87
C LEU A 318 15.74 19.58 17.95
N GLU A 319 14.80 18.77 18.45
CA GLU A 319 13.96 19.17 19.59
C GLU A 319 14.81 19.48 20.81
N TYR A 320 15.78 18.62 21.12
CA TYR A 320 16.68 18.86 22.26
C TYR A 320 17.46 20.15 22.09
N ALA A 321 18.05 20.38 20.92
CA ALA A 321 18.83 21.60 20.65
C ALA A 321 17.99 22.89 20.72
N LEU A 322 16.74 22.83 20.20
CA LEU A 322 15.88 24.01 20.12
C LEU A 322 15.03 24.28 21.38
N ARG A 323 14.68 23.21 22.13
CA ARG A 323 13.74 23.26 23.24
C ARG A 323 14.31 22.77 24.57
N GLY A 324 15.56 22.30 24.59
CA GLY A 324 16.25 21.74 25.74
C GLY A 324 15.81 20.34 26.17
N LYS A 325 14.85 19.71 25.45
CA LYS A 325 14.39 18.33 25.70
C LYS A 325 13.79 17.72 24.47
N ALA A 326 14.05 16.43 24.25
CA ALA A 326 13.41 15.63 23.24
C ALA A 326 12.04 15.11 23.73
N SER A 327 11.13 14.82 22.82
CA SER A 327 9.81 14.26 23.13
C SER A 327 9.58 12.90 22.46
N VAL A 328 8.76 12.05 23.08
CA VAL A 328 8.32 10.78 22.45
C VAL A 328 7.55 11.06 21.16
N LEU A 329 6.77 12.14 21.11
CA LEU A 329 6.07 12.56 19.90
C LEU A 329 7.05 12.91 18.78
N GLY A 330 8.15 13.58 19.09
CA GLY A 330 9.23 13.89 18.14
C GLY A 330 9.84 12.63 17.55
N PHE A 331 10.22 11.66 18.38
CA PHE A 331 10.70 10.36 17.90
C PHE A 331 9.70 9.66 16.96
N CYS A 332 8.42 9.59 17.34
CA CYS A 332 7.39 8.98 16.52
C CYS A 332 7.16 9.73 15.21
N SER A 333 7.14 11.06 15.25
CA SER A 333 6.93 11.90 14.07
C SER A 333 8.11 11.81 13.11
N GLY A 334 9.34 11.85 13.62
CA GLY A 334 10.55 11.65 12.83
C GLY A 334 10.56 10.27 12.17
N ALA A 335 10.26 9.20 12.91
CA ALA A 335 10.18 7.86 12.35
C ALA A 335 9.19 7.78 11.17
N VAL A 336 7.97 8.29 11.34
CA VAL A 336 6.96 8.28 10.27
C VAL A 336 7.38 9.18 9.10
N ALA A 337 8.00 10.33 9.36
CA ALA A 337 8.51 11.21 8.31
C ALA A 337 9.58 10.51 7.46
N GLY A 338 10.56 9.84 8.09
CA GLY A 338 11.58 9.06 7.39
C GLY A 338 11.00 7.94 6.54
N LEU A 339 10.03 7.20 7.07
CA LEU A 339 9.30 6.18 6.32
C LEU A 339 8.64 6.75 5.07
N VAL A 340 7.98 7.90 5.18
CA VAL A 340 7.30 8.56 4.06
C VAL A 340 8.27 9.07 3.01
N VAL A 341 9.37 9.73 3.44
CA VAL A 341 10.32 10.37 2.54
C VAL A 341 11.09 9.35 1.70
N ILE A 342 11.52 8.24 2.30
CA ILE A 342 12.28 7.20 1.58
C ILE A 342 11.40 6.40 0.61
N THR A 343 10.10 6.34 0.81
CA THR A 343 9.16 5.50 0.07
C THR A 343 9.28 5.59 -1.46
N PRO A 344 9.33 6.78 -2.11
CA PRO A 344 9.42 6.85 -3.57
C PRO A 344 10.74 6.32 -4.12
N ALA A 345 11.81 6.28 -3.33
CA ALA A 345 13.15 6.03 -3.78
C ALA A 345 13.84 4.81 -3.14
N CYS A 346 13.19 4.13 -2.19
CA CYS A 346 13.83 3.11 -1.34
C CYS A 346 14.50 1.96 -2.11
N GLY A 347 13.95 1.55 -3.27
CA GLY A 347 14.55 0.54 -4.14
C GLY A 347 15.68 1.07 -5.04
N TYR A 348 15.82 2.38 -5.17
CA TYR A 348 16.71 3.01 -6.17
C TYR A 348 17.93 3.69 -5.56
N VAL A 349 17.89 4.07 -4.29
CA VAL A 349 19.01 4.75 -3.63
C VAL A 349 19.90 3.78 -2.87
N ALA A 350 21.19 4.15 -2.75
CA ALA A 350 22.12 3.42 -1.89
C ALA A 350 21.87 3.75 -0.40
N PRO A 351 22.33 2.92 0.56
CA PRO A 351 22.18 3.15 1.99
C PRO A 351 22.63 4.54 2.46
N THR A 352 23.77 5.04 1.96
CA THR A 352 24.25 6.39 2.26
C THR A 352 23.29 7.47 1.75
N GLY A 353 22.70 7.26 0.56
CA GLY A 353 21.69 8.17 0.01
C GLY A 353 20.43 8.25 0.86
N ALA A 354 20.03 7.13 1.48
CA ALA A 354 18.88 7.09 2.37
C ALA A 354 19.06 7.98 3.61
N VAL A 355 20.25 7.97 4.21
CA VAL A 355 20.59 8.85 5.35
C VAL A 355 20.66 10.32 4.93
N ILE A 356 21.29 10.63 3.78
CA ILE A 356 21.44 12.02 3.33
C ILE A 356 20.11 12.64 2.93
N LEU A 357 19.16 11.88 2.36
CA LEU A 357 17.87 12.39 1.92
C LEU A 357 17.01 12.90 3.09
N GLU A 358 17.21 12.40 4.30
CA GLU A 358 16.46 12.78 5.49
C GLU A 358 16.96 14.10 6.12
N TRP A 359 18.23 14.39 6.02
CA TRP A 359 18.88 15.51 6.74
C TRP A 359 18.35 16.91 6.40
N PRO A 360 18.08 17.31 5.13
CA PRO A 360 17.60 18.66 4.82
C PRO A 360 16.11 18.89 5.14
N ARG A 361 15.27 17.85 5.16
CA ARG A 361 13.80 17.97 5.26
C ARG A 361 13.32 18.11 6.70
N GLU A 362 13.95 17.48 7.64
CA GLU A 362 13.67 17.59 9.07
C GLU A 362 13.79 19.03 9.55
N SER A 363 14.74 19.81 9.00
CA SER A 363 14.93 21.23 9.32
C SER A 363 13.74 22.10 8.90
N PHE A 364 13.00 21.75 7.85
CA PHE A 364 11.84 22.52 7.36
C PHE A 364 10.54 22.21 8.12
N HIS A 365 10.36 21.01 8.65
CA HIS A 365 9.19 20.65 9.44
C HIS A 365 9.25 21.24 10.87
N PHE A 366 10.43 21.68 11.30
CA PHE A 366 10.67 22.24 12.63
C PHE A 366 10.41 23.76 12.72
N LEU A 367 10.01 24.42 11.62
CA LEU A 367 9.61 25.81 11.71
C LEU A 367 8.41 25.92 12.67
N PRO A 368 8.55 26.63 13.82
CA PRO A 368 7.46 26.75 14.76
C PRO A 368 6.28 27.39 14.04
N ALA A 369 5.12 26.75 14.13
CA ALA A 369 3.88 27.49 13.89
C ALA A 369 3.95 28.70 14.86
N ARG A 370 4.29 29.86 14.34
CA ARG A 370 4.28 31.09 15.12
C ARG A 370 2.94 31.22 15.82
N ASN A 371 2.99 31.35 17.13
CA ASN A 371 1.85 31.52 18.02
C ASN A 371 0.88 32.61 17.54
#